data_8969fa8213ecf7ed4217d2cae7273985
#
_entry.id   8969fa8213ecf7ed4217d2cae7273985
#
_cell.length_a   1.000
_cell.length_b   1.000
_cell.length_c   1.000
_cell.angle_alpha   90.00
_cell.angle_beta   90.00
_cell.angle_gamma   90.00
#
_symmetry.space_group_name_H-M   'P 1'
#
loop_
_entity.id
_entity.type
_entity.pdbx_description
1 polymer ?
#
loop_
_entity_poly.entity_id
_entity_poly.type
_entity_poly.pdbx_seq_one_letter_code
_entity_poly.pdbx_strand_id
1 'polypeptide(L)'
;VAAYRTAWIRAQRYQADWDRYNQAVKDAAAAAADDNSGASVASALLTNTPPRRNLELDTLAGALRGDILVHMHCYRADEMLTILDMAREFGYRVGTFHHGVEAYKIADELAENGVCGALWADWWGFKIEAYDGIQENIALVDRPAGGCAIVHSDSDEGIQRLNQEAAKAMLRGNRAGLDIPPERAIRWITYNAAKSLGVHEQTGSIESGKMADVVLWNQDPFSVYAKPMQVY
;
A
#
# COMPACT_ATOMS: atom_id res chain seq x y z
N VAL A 1 -10.29 16.73 -4.18
CA VAL A 1 -8.94 17.32 -4.00
C VAL A 1 -8.90 18.27 -2.81
N ALA A 2 -9.75 19.33 -2.76
CA ALA A 2 -9.71 20.33 -1.67
C ALA A 2 -9.91 19.72 -0.27
N ALA A 3 -10.89 18.82 -0.11
CA ALA A 3 -11.14 18.14 1.17
C ALA A 3 -9.94 17.32 1.66
N TYR A 4 -9.27 16.59 0.75
CA TYR A 4 -8.05 15.84 1.07
C TYR A 4 -6.94 16.78 1.55
N ARG A 5 -6.65 17.87 0.81
CA ARG A 5 -5.65 18.85 1.22
C ARG A 5 -5.95 19.45 2.59
N THR A 6 -7.23 19.79 2.84
CA THR A 6 -7.64 20.30 4.15
C THR A 6 -7.36 19.30 5.27
N ALA A 7 -7.62 18.01 5.04
CA ALA A 7 -7.35 16.96 6.02
C ALA A 7 -5.84 16.84 6.31
N TRP A 8 -5.00 16.85 5.27
CA TRP A 8 -3.54 16.80 5.44
C TRP A 8 -2.97 18.04 6.13
N ILE A 9 -3.46 19.26 5.80
CA ILE A 9 -3.07 20.50 6.50
C ILE A 9 -3.41 20.42 7.99
N ARG A 10 -4.59 19.91 8.33
CA ARG A 10 -5.01 19.71 9.73
C ARG A 10 -4.10 18.70 10.43
N ALA A 11 -3.76 17.60 9.76
CA ALA A 11 -2.87 16.58 10.31
C ALA A 11 -1.45 17.12 10.57
N GLN A 12 -0.88 17.88 9.63
CA GLN A 12 0.43 18.52 9.82
C GLN A 12 0.45 19.48 11.01
N ARG A 13 -0.60 20.31 11.16
CA ARG A 13 -0.73 21.21 12.31
C ARG A 13 -0.84 20.44 13.62
N TYR A 14 -1.67 19.43 13.65
CA TYR A 14 -1.84 18.55 14.80
C TYR A 14 -0.52 17.85 15.19
N GLN A 15 0.21 17.33 14.25
CA GLN A 15 1.53 16.74 14.49
C GLN A 15 2.50 17.77 15.07
N ALA A 16 2.60 18.96 14.48
CA ALA A 16 3.45 20.04 14.96
C ALA A 16 3.09 20.49 16.39
N ASP A 17 1.81 20.48 16.77
CA ASP A 17 1.37 20.80 18.13
C ASP A 17 1.85 19.74 19.13
N TRP A 18 1.73 18.46 18.79
CA TRP A 18 2.27 17.36 19.60
C TRP A 18 3.78 17.35 19.69
N ASP A 19 4.48 17.64 18.60
CA ASP A 19 5.94 17.70 18.58
C ASP A 19 6.47 18.82 19.48
N ARG A 20 5.83 20.01 19.47
CA ARG A 20 6.15 21.10 20.38
C ARG A 20 5.92 20.73 21.84
N TYR A 21 4.79 20.09 22.14
CA TYR A 21 4.50 19.61 23.49
C TYR A 21 5.54 18.59 23.96
N ASN A 22 5.80 17.59 23.16
CA ASN A 22 6.76 16.52 23.47
C ASN A 22 8.18 17.07 23.64
N GLN A 23 8.58 18.07 22.83
CA GLN A 23 9.88 18.71 22.97
C GLN A 23 9.95 19.50 24.28
N ALA A 24 8.93 20.29 24.61
CA ALA A 24 8.89 21.02 25.88
C ALA A 24 8.98 20.09 27.10
N VAL A 25 8.33 18.92 27.05
CA VAL A 25 8.41 17.91 28.11
C VAL A 25 9.83 17.32 28.21
N LYS A 26 10.49 17.05 27.08
CA LYS A 26 11.88 16.55 27.05
C LYS A 26 12.87 17.58 27.60
N ASP A 27 12.73 18.84 27.19
CA ASP A 27 13.61 19.93 27.65
C ASP A 27 13.49 20.15 29.17
N ALA A 28 12.24 20.08 29.67
CA ALA A 28 12.01 20.17 31.10
C ALA A 28 12.57 18.98 31.90
N ALA A 29 12.47 17.78 31.33
CA ALA A 29 13.04 16.59 31.94
C ALA A 29 14.59 16.65 31.98
N ALA A 30 15.19 17.16 30.91
CA ALA A 30 16.65 17.39 30.86
C ALA A 30 17.12 18.43 31.88
N ALA A 31 16.42 19.57 31.99
CA ALA A 31 16.71 20.59 32.99
C ALA A 31 16.56 20.08 34.43
N ALA A 32 15.59 19.18 34.68
CA ALA A 32 15.41 18.55 35.98
C ALA A 32 16.52 17.60 36.37
N ALA A 33 17.13 16.95 35.39
CA ALA A 33 18.25 16.03 35.64
C ALA A 33 19.54 16.77 36.08
N ASP A 34 19.73 18.00 35.56
CA ASP A 34 20.91 18.84 35.92
C ASP A 34 20.78 19.50 37.30
N ASP A 35 19.56 19.81 37.76
CA ASP A 35 19.33 20.65 38.92
C ASP A 35 18.96 19.87 40.22
N ASN A 36 18.96 18.52 40.18
CA ASN A 36 18.62 17.65 41.32
C ASN A 36 17.28 18.03 42.04
N SER A 37 16.49 18.91 41.47
CA SER A 37 15.18 19.34 41.96
C SER A 37 14.06 18.65 41.22
N GLY A 38 13.39 17.69 41.84
CA GLY A 38 12.20 17.02 41.27
C GLY A 38 11.02 17.94 40.94
N ALA A 39 11.20 19.25 41.07
CA ALA A 39 10.19 20.27 40.82
C ALA A 39 9.99 20.61 39.33
N SER A 40 10.95 20.35 38.44
CA SER A 40 10.91 20.91 37.06
C SER A 40 10.07 20.12 36.07
N VAL A 41 10.02 18.77 36.14
CA VAL A 41 9.18 17.99 35.24
C VAL A 41 7.70 18.22 35.54
N ALA A 42 7.33 18.22 36.82
CA ALA A 42 5.98 18.52 37.24
C ALA A 42 5.56 19.95 36.87
N SER A 43 6.44 20.93 36.98
CA SER A 43 6.21 22.32 36.59
C SER A 43 6.01 22.45 35.07
N ALA A 44 6.79 21.74 34.24
CA ALA A 44 6.66 21.75 32.79
C ALA A 44 5.35 21.07 32.32
N LEU A 45 4.93 20.00 32.97
CA LEU A 45 3.65 19.35 32.68
C LEU A 45 2.46 20.24 33.10
N LEU A 46 2.61 21.06 34.13
CA LEU A 46 1.58 22.00 34.56
C LEU A 46 1.51 23.26 33.68
N THR A 47 2.63 23.69 33.11
CA THR A 47 2.70 24.88 32.25
C THR A 47 2.39 24.61 30.78
N ASN A 48 2.60 23.36 30.31
CA ASN A 48 2.32 22.96 28.94
C ASN A 48 1.09 22.02 28.93
N THR A 49 -0.04 22.55 28.50
CA THR A 49 -1.25 21.72 28.30
C THR A 49 -1.06 20.83 27.07
N PRO A 50 -1.24 19.49 27.20
CA PRO A 50 -1.13 18.60 26.04
C PRO A 50 -2.21 18.95 25.01
N PRO A 51 -1.90 18.88 23.72
CA PRO A 51 -2.89 19.05 22.66
C PRO A 51 -4.08 18.08 22.85
N ARG A 52 -5.28 18.54 22.55
CA ARG A 52 -6.46 17.68 22.62
C ARG A 52 -6.33 16.53 21.62
N ARG A 53 -6.40 15.29 22.11
CA ARG A 53 -6.31 14.11 21.27
C ARG A 53 -7.49 14.02 20.28
N ASN A 54 -7.17 13.74 19.02
CA ASN A 54 -8.11 13.54 17.94
C ASN A 54 -7.69 12.29 17.15
N LEU A 55 -8.48 11.22 17.22
CA LEU A 55 -8.14 9.92 16.63
C LEU A 55 -8.05 9.95 15.09
N GLU A 56 -8.87 10.78 14.45
CA GLU A 56 -8.79 11.00 12.99
C GLU A 56 -7.43 11.61 12.62
N LEU A 57 -7.01 12.65 13.32
CA LEU A 57 -5.73 13.33 13.07
C LEU A 57 -4.54 12.50 13.54
N ASP A 58 -4.68 11.67 14.59
CA ASP A 58 -3.65 10.69 14.97
C ASP A 58 -3.34 9.74 13.83
N THR A 59 -4.37 9.21 13.16
CA THR A 59 -4.22 8.30 12.02
C THR A 59 -3.54 8.98 10.83
N LEU A 60 -3.99 10.18 10.48
CA LEU A 60 -3.39 10.96 9.39
C LEU A 60 -1.94 11.38 9.72
N ALA A 61 -1.65 11.76 10.96
CA ALA A 61 -0.29 12.03 11.39
C ALA A 61 0.61 10.78 11.34
N GLY A 62 0.06 9.59 11.65
CA GLY A 62 0.75 8.32 11.47
C GLY A 62 1.09 8.05 10.00
N ALA A 63 0.20 8.38 9.07
CA ALA A 63 0.46 8.28 7.64
C ALA A 63 1.57 9.27 7.18
N LEU A 64 1.56 10.51 7.70
CA LEU A 64 2.61 11.51 7.43
C LEU A 64 4.00 11.06 7.92
N ARG A 65 4.06 10.37 9.06
CA ARG A 65 5.32 9.82 9.59
C ARG A 65 5.76 8.53 8.91
N GLY A 66 4.90 7.91 8.09
CA GLY A 66 5.15 6.60 7.48
C GLY A 66 4.88 5.40 8.40
N ASP A 67 4.28 5.60 9.57
CA ASP A 67 3.89 4.53 10.51
C ASP A 67 2.68 3.74 9.99
N ILE A 68 1.88 4.38 9.12
CA ILE A 68 0.65 3.83 8.55
C ILE A 68 0.77 3.82 7.03
N LEU A 69 0.57 2.65 6.42
CA LEU A 69 0.51 2.50 4.99
C LEU A 69 -0.80 3.09 4.44
N VAL A 70 -0.69 3.88 3.37
CA VAL A 70 -1.85 4.48 2.71
C VAL A 70 -2.21 3.65 1.49
N HIS A 71 -3.41 3.08 1.50
CA HIS A 71 -4.02 2.40 0.37
C HIS A 71 -5.20 3.22 -0.14
N MET A 72 -5.29 3.39 -1.46
CA MET A 72 -6.31 4.23 -2.09
C MET A 72 -7.14 3.45 -3.09
N HIS A 73 -8.47 3.52 -2.97
CA HIS A 73 -9.37 3.05 -4.02
C HIS A 73 -9.44 4.10 -5.12
N CYS A 74 -8.98 3.77 -6.32
CA CYS A 74 -8.90 4.70 -7.44
C CYS A 74 -8.92 3.96 -8.77
N TYR A 75 -9.76 4.37 -9.70
CA TYR A 75 -9.93 3.74 -11.00
C TYR A 75 -9.15 4.41 -12.11
N ARG A 76 -9.12 5.74 -12.11
CA ARG A 76 -8.65 6.57 -13.21
C ARG A 76 -7.21 6.98 -13.06
N ALA A 77 -6.48 7.02 -14.16
CA ALA A 77 -5.07 7.42 -14.19
C ALA A 77 -4.84 8.85 -13.72
N ASP A 78 -5.68 9.80 -14.15
CA ASP A 78 -5.58 11.21 -13.77
C ASP A 78 -5.82 11.45 -12.27
N GLU A 79 -6.72 10.67 -11.66
CA GLU A 79 -6.96 10.73 -10.22
C GLU A 79 -5.80 10.12 -9.44
N MET A 80 -5.25 8.98 -9.89
CA MET A 80 -4.05 8.37 -9.28
C MET A 80 -2.87 9.33 -9.31
N LEU A 81 -2.60 10.01 -10.45
CA LEU A 81 -1.56 11.04 -10.55
C LEU A 81 -1.81 12.21 -9.60
N THR A 82 -3.06 12.68 -9.50
CA THR A 82 -3.44 13.73 -8.54
C THR A 82 -3.15 13.33 -7.08
N ILE A 83 -3.38 12.07 -6.73
CA ILE A 83 -3.08 11.54 -5.39
C ILE A 83 -1.56 11.45 -5.17
N LEU A 84 -0.79 11.03 -6.16
CA LEU A 84 0.68 11.02 -6.09
C LEU A 84 1.27 12.42 -5.93
N ASP A 85 0.69 13.42 -6.63
CA ASP A 85 1.07 14.83 -6.44
C ASP A 85 0.80 15.31 -5.02
N MET A 86 -0.37 14.99 -4.46
CA MET A 86 -0.68 15.29 -3.06
C MET A 86 0.25 14.56 -2.08
N ALA A 87 0.60 13.31 -2.37
CA ALA A 87 1.52 12.56 -1.54
C ALA A 87 2.89 13.25 -1.48
N ARG A 88 3.39 13.74 -2.61
CA ARG A 88 4.63 14.55 -2.66
C ARG A 88 4.49 15.89 -1.95
N GLU A 89 3.35 16.60 -2.14
CA GLU A 89 3.07 17.90 -1.52
C GLU A 89 3.07 17.82 0.01
N PHE A 90 2.50 16.77 0.59
CA PHE A 90 2.30 16.61 2.03
C PHE A 90 3.33 15.68 2.71
N GLY A 91 4.13 14.95 1.94
CA GLY A 91 5.19 14.09 2.46
C GLY A 91 4.72 12.72 2.95
N TYR A 92 3.52 12.25 2.57
CA TYR A 92 3.10 10.88 2.83
C TYR A 92 3.39 9.96 1.64
N ARG A 93 3.29 8.63 1.86
CA ARG A 93 3.52 7.63 0.82
C ARG A 93 2.25 6.84 0.54
N VAL A 94 1.90 6.72 -0.74
CA VAL A 94 0.91 5.75 -1.20
C VAL A 94 1.60 4.41 -1.39
N GLY A 95 1.11 3.36 -0.75
CA GLY A 95 1.62 2.01 -0.91
C GLY A 95 0.98 1.29 -2.09
N THR A 96 -0.34 1.45 -2.24
CA THR A 96 -1.10 0.70 -3.24
C THR A 96 -2.34 1.46 -3.70
N PHE A 97 -2.59 1.43 -5.02
CA PHE A 97 -3.90 1.75 -5.58
C PHE A 97 -4.69 0.46 -5.78
N HIS A 98 -5.93 0.44 -5.28
CA HIS A 98 -6.88 -0.63 -5.48
C HIS A 98 -7.79 -0.35 -6.68
N HIS A 99 -8.15 -1.40 -7.39
CA HIS A 99 -8.94 -1.40 -8.61
C HIS A 99 -8.19 -0.90 -9.83
N GLY A 100 -7.55 0.26 -9.79
CA GLY A 100 -6.59 0.78 -10.76
C GLY A 100 -6.84 0.39 -12.22
N VAL A 101 -8.08 0.50 -12.70
CA VAL A 101 -8.49 0.01 -14.03
C VAL A 101 -7.67 0.65 -15.15
N GLU A 102 -7.25 1.89 -14.95
CA GLU A 102 -6.40 2.65 -15.88
C GLU A 102 -4.92 2.70 -15.46
N ALA A 103 -4.49 1.89 -14.49
CA ALA A 103 -3.11 1.91 -13.98
C ALA A 103 -2.06 1.65 -15.07
N TYR A 104 -2.40 0.90 -16.11
CA TYR A 104 -1.52 0.64 -17.25
C TYR A 104 -1.08 1.93 -17.99
N LYS A 105 -1.89 3.00 -17.93
CA LYS A 105 -1.58 4.29 -18.56
C LYS A 105 -0.44 5.04 -17.85
N ILE A 106 -0.19 4.71 -16.58
CA ILE A 106 0.79 5.36 -15.70
C ILE A 106 1.71 4.33 -15.01
N ALA A 107 1.97 3.21 -15.68
CA ALA A 107 2.72 2.11 -15.09
C ALA A 107 4.16 2.52 -14.68
N ASP A 108 4.80 3.36 -15.48
CA ASP A 108 6.15 3.87 -15.20
C ASP A 108 6.14 4.79 -13.97
N GLU A 109 5.18 5.69 -13.84
CA GLU A 109 5.02 6.58 -12.69
C GLU A 109 4.72 5.81 -11.40
N LEU A 110 3.93 4.74 -11.48
CA LEU A 110 3.69 3.87 -10.32
C LEU A 110 4.99 3.20 -9.87
N ALA A 111 5.76 2.66 -10.82
CA ALA A 111 7.03 2.02 -10.53
C ALA A 111 8.07 2.99 -9.95
N GLU A 112 8.20 4.19 -10.51
CA GLU A 112 9.10 5.26 -10.03
C GLU A 112 8.77 5.71 -8.61
N ASN A 113 7.48 5.73 -8.23
CA ASN A 113 7.04 6.08 -6.88
C ASN A 113 7.00 4.86 -5.92
N GLY A 114 7.33 3.65 -6.40
CA GLY A 114 7.30 2.42 -5.61
C GLY A 114 5.90 1.98 -5.18
N VAL A 115 4.88 2.35 -5.95
CA VAL A 115 3.46 2.10 -5.66
C VAL A 115 3.00 0.84 -6.35
N CYS A 116 2.31 -0.04 -5.61
CA CYS A 116 1.69 -1.23 -6.17
C CYS A 116 0.31 -0.93 -6.75
N GLY A 117 -0.09 -1.69 -7.77
CA GLY A 117 -1.46 -1.74 -8.28
C GLY A 117 -2.12 -3.07 -7.91
N ALA A 118 -3.17 -3.04 -7.09
CA ALA A 118 -4.02 -4.20 -6.81
C ALA A 118 -5.20 -4.20 -7.81
N LEU A 119 -5.14 -5.09 -8.79
CA LEU A 119 -5.86 -4.98 -10.06
C LEU A 119 -6.68 -6.23 -10.34
N TRP A 120 -7.80 -6.07 -11.05
CA TRP A 120 -8.57 -7.18 -11.57
C TRP A 120 -7.99 -7.73 -12.88
N ALA A 121 -8.09 -9.03 -13.07
CA ALA A 121 -7.63 -9.66 -14.30
C ALA A 121 -8.55 -9.36 -15.51
N ASP A 122 -9.86 -9.22 -15.30
CA ASP A 122 -10.82 -9.09 -16.38
C ASP A 122 -12.13 -8.37 -16.02
N TRP A 123 -12.15 -7.60 -14.92
CA TRP A 123 -13.31 -6.81 -14.53
C TRP A 123 -13.24 -5.40 -15.11
N TRP A 124 -13.97 -5.16 -16.18
CA TRP A 124 -14.09 -3.85 -16.83
C TRP A 124 -15.52 -3.58 -17.28
N GLY A 125 -15.85 -2.32 -17.56
CA GLY A 125 -17.10 -1.90 -18.17
C GLY A 125 -18.36 -2.07 -17.32
N PHE A 126 -18.26 -2.52 -16.06
CA PHE A 126 -19.41 -2.68 -15.17
C PHE A 126 -19.91 -1.35 -14.58
N LYS A 127 -19.10 -0.31 -14.68
CA LYS A 127 -19.44 1.08 -14.40
C LYS A 127 -18.56 2.01 -15.25
N ILE A 128 -18.94 3.27 -15.37
CA ILE A 128 -18.29 4.21 -16.29
C ILE A 128 -16.80 4.42 -15.99
N GLU A 129 -16.41 4.42 -14.72
CA GLU A 129 -15.01 4.56 -14.29
C GLU A 129 -14.15 3.34 -14.66
N ALA A 130 -14.77 2.21 -14.95
CA ALA A 130 -14.10 0.98 -15.37
C ALA A 130 -14.17 0.74 -16.89
N TYR A 131 -14.63 1.72 -17.66
CA TYR A 131 -14.87 1.55 -19.09
C TYR A 131 -13.58 1.35 -19.90
N ASP A 132 -12.50 2.03 -19.53
CA ASP A 132 -11.19 1.96 -20.20
C ASP A 132 -10.31 0.79 -19.70
N GLY A 133 -10.89 -0.18 -18.98
CA GLY A 133 -10.17 -1.37 -18.55
C GLY A 133 -9.69 -2.23 -19.71
N ILE A 134 -8.47 -2.77 -19.59
CA ILE A 134 -7.89 -3.73 -20.52
C ILE A 134 -7.39 -4.96 -19.78
N GLN A 135 -7.35 -6.09 -20.45
CA GLN A 135 -6.94 -7.37 -19.83
C GLN A 135 -5.43 -7.46 -19.58
N GLU A 136 -4.65 -6.63 -20.26
CA GLU A 136 -3.20 -6.53 -20.13
C GLU A 136 -2.74 -5.64 -18.96
N ASN A 137 -3.68 -4.99 -18.24
CA ASN A 137 -3.39 -3.99 -17.21
C ASN A 137 -2.35 -4.49 -16.17
N ILE A 138 -2.58 -5.68 -15.57
CA ILE A 138 -1.66 -6.28 -14.58
C ILE A 138 -0.26 -6.46 -15.18
N ALA A 139 -0.18 -7.02 -16.37
CA ALA A 139 1.07 -7.29 -17.06
C ALA A 139 1.84 -6.00 -17.39
N LEU A 140 1.13 -4.94 -17.81
CA LEU A 140 1.71 -3.64 -18.12
C LEU A 140 2.19 -2.91 -16.87
N VAL A 141 1.45 -2.96 -15.77
CA VAL A 141 1.86 -2.38 -14.47
C VAL A 141 3.07 -3.10 -13.87
N ASP A 142 3.19 -4.40 -14.10
CA ASP A 142 4.34 -5.18 -13.65
C ASP A 142 5.59 -5.01 -14.55
N ARG A 143 5.43 -4.55 -15.79
CA ARG A 143 6.50 -4.49 -16.80
C ARG A 143 7.68 -3.59 -16.43
N PRO A 144 7.50 -2.35 -15.94
CA PRO A 144 8.61 -1.46 -15.62
C PRO A 144 9.55 -2.04 -14.57
N ALA A 145 10.82 -1.60 -14.59
CA ALA A 145 11.74 -1.90 -13.50
C ALA A 145 11.17 -1.36 -12.17
N GLY A 146 11.02 -2.24 -11.18
CA GLY A 146 10.36 -1.88 -9.90
C GLY A 146 8.84 -1.99 -9.93
N GLY A 147 8.22 -2.35 -11.06
CA GLY A 147 6.79 -2.57 -11.19
C GLY A 147 6.25 -3.54 -10.13
N CYS A 148 5.07 -3.23 -9.61
CA CYS A 148 4.43 -4.00 -8.53
C CYS A 148 2.94 -4.17 -8.83
N ALA A 149 2.58 -5.19 -9.61
CA ALA A 149 1.19 -5.56 -9.82
C ALA A 149 0.76 -6.64 -8.84
N ILE A 150 -0.49 -6.60 -8.43
CA ILE A 150 -1.13 -7.58 -7.55
C ILE A 150 -2.46 -7.95 -8.20
N VAL A 151 -2.75 -9.24 -8.23
CA VAL A 151 -4.08 -9.73 -8.62
C VAL A 151 -4.98 -9.70 -7.38
N HIS A 152 -6.09 -9.00 -7.46
CA HIS A 152 -7.10 -8.99 -6.41
C HIS A 152 -8.49 -9.30 -6.93
N SER A 153 -9.40 -9.70 -6.07
CA SER A 153 -10.76 -10.07 -6.48
C SER A 153 -11.81 -9.01 -6.12
N ASP A 154 -11.72 -8.40 -4.95
CA ASP A 154 -12.78 -7.58 -4.35
C ASP A 154 -14.16 -8.31 -4.37
N SER A 155 -14.11 -9.63 -4.22
CA SER A 155 -15.26 -10.53 -4.29
C SER A 155 -15.02 -11.74 -3.42
N ASP A 156 -16.01 -12.11 -2.60
CA ASP A 156 -16.02 -13.31 -1.77
C ASP A 156 -16.00 -14.62 -2.56
N GLU A 157 -16.60 -14.61 -3.76
CA GLU A 157 -16.54 -15.75 -4.70
C GLU A 157 -15.22 -15.76 -5.49
N GLY A 158 -14.77 -14.60 -5.95
CA GLY A 158 -13.59 -14.45 -6.82
C GLY A 158 -12.29 -14.77 -6.13
N ILE A 159 -12.17 -14.49 -4.82
CA ILE A 159 -10.92 -14.70 -4.03
C ILE A 159 -10.45 -16.16 -4.04
N GLN A 160 -11.36 -17.11 -4.18
CA GLN A 160 -11.04 -18.53 -4.22
C GLN A 160 -10.24 -18.94 -5.47
N ARG A 161 -10.16 -18.09 -6.49
CA ARG A 161 -9.59 -18.39 -7.80
C ARG A 161 -8.49 -17.42 -8.24
N LEU A 162 -7.82 -16.76 -7.31
CA LEU A 162 -6.77 -15.77 -7.63
C LEU A 162 -5.63 -16.37 -8.46
N ASN A 163 -5.30 -17.65 -8.27
CA ASN A 163 -4.34 -18.36 -9.11
C ASN A 163 -4.75 -18.43 -10.58
N GLN A 164 -6.05 -18.65 -10.84
CA GLN A 164 -6.61 -18.65 -12.20
C GLN A 164 -6.69 -17.24 -12.78
N GLU A 165 -7.01 -16.23 -11.94
CA GLU A 165 -6.98 -14.82 -12.35
C GLU A 165 -5.54 -14.38 -12.74
N ALA A 166 -4.54 -14.79 -11.98
CA ALA A 166 -3.14 -14.55 -12.33
C ALA A 166 -2.74 -15.25 -13.65
N ALA A 167 -3.21 -16.49 -13.87
CA ALA A 167 -2.99 -17.20 -15.13
C ALA A 167 -3.60 -16.45 -16.32
N LYS A 168 -4.83 -15.94 -16.18
CA LYS A 168 -5.48 -15.13 -17.22
C LYS A 168 -4.67 -13.88 -17.57
N ALA A 169 -4.26 -13.11 -16.55
CA ALA A 169 -3.46 -11.90 -16.73
C ALA A 169 -2.10 -12.20 -17.40
N MET A 170 -1.40 -13.27 -16.97
CA MET A 170 -0.14 -13.72 -17.57
C MET A 170 -0.32 -14.06 -19.05
N LEU A 171 -1.35 -14.85 -19.39
CA LEU A 171 -1.62 -15.24 -20.78
C LEU A 171 -1.99 -14.04 -21.65
N ARG A 172 -2.70 -13.04 -21.11
CA ARG A 172 -3.01 -11.81 -21.85
C ARG A 172 -1.76 -10.99 -22.11
N GLY A 173 -0.90 -10.81 -21.11
CA GLY A 173 0.39 -10.15 -21.29
C GLY A 173 1.27 -10.85 -22.32
N ASN A 174 1.34 -12.19 -22.30
CA ASN A 174 2.14 -12.96 -23.26
C ASN A 174 1.57 -12.86 -24.68
N ARG A 175 0.26 -12.83 -24.86
CA ARG A 175 -0.37 -12.58 -26.18
C ARG A 175 -0.07 -11.17 -26.70
N ALA A 176 0.13 -10.21 -25.80
CA ALA A 176 0.57 -8.85 -26.15
C ALA A 176 2.11 -8.72 -26.34
N GLY A 177 2.86 -9.83 -26.23
CA GLY A 177 4.29 -9.87 -26.47
C GLY A 177 5.16 -9.46 -25.26
N LEU A 178 4.63 -9.53 -24.03
CA LEU A 178 5.36 -9.10 -22.82
C LEU A 178 6.26 -10.19 -22.22
N ASP A 179 6.18 -11.44 -22.68
CA ASP A 179 7.01 -12.58 -22.27
C ASP A 179 7.15 -12.73 -20.75
N ILE A 180 6.02 -13.01 -20.10
CA ILE A 180 5.91 -13.13 -18.63
C ILE A 180 6.05 -14.60 -18.23
N PRO A 181 7.12 -15.00 -17.54
CA PRO A 181 7.24 -16.36 -17.08
C PRO A 181 6.38 -16.61 -15.82
N PRO A 182 6.01 -17.87 -15.52
CA PRO A 182 5.22 -18.23 -14.34
C PRO A 182 5.79 -17.73 -13.01
N GLU A 183 7.12 -17.72 -12.88
CA GLU A 183 7.84 -17.26 -11.67
C GLU A 183 7.63 -15.77 -11.42
N ARG A 184 7.37 -15.00 -12.46
CA ARG A 184 7.01 -13.58 -12.35
C ARG A 184 5.53 -13.42 -11.99
N ALA A 185 4.65 -14.15 -12.66
CA ALA A 185 3.21 -14.08 -12.44
C ALA A 185 2.79 -14.54 -11.04
N ILE A 186 3.46 -15.55 -10.45
CA ILE A 186 3.15 -16.02 -9.10
C ILE A 186 3.37 -14.93 -8.04
N ARG A 187 4.29 -13.99 -8.27
CA ARG A 187 4.55 -12.88 -7.36
C ARG A 187 3.36 -11.93 -7.21
N TRP A 188 2.48 -11.87 -8.20
CA TRP A 188 1.28 -11.05 -8.18
C TRP A 188 0.26 -11.47 -7.12
N ILE A 189 0.32 -12.73 -6.68
CA ILE A 189 -0.55 -13.31 -5.65
C ILE A 189 0.22 -13.74 -4.38
N THR A 190 1.52 -13.42 -4.31
CA THR A 190 2.38 -13.78 -3.17
C THR A 190 3.23 -12.58 -2.73
N TYR A 191 4.46 -12.47 -3.22
CA TYR A 191 5.43 -11.45 -2.80
C TYR A 191 4.92 -10.01 -2.96
N ASN A 192 4.29 -9.68 -4.09
CA ASN A 192 3.82 -8.31 -4.33
C ASN A 192 2.67 -7.94 -3.37
N ALA A 193 1.80 -8.90 -3.04
CA ALA A 193 0.76 -8.71 -2.02
C ALA A 193 1.39 -8.46 -0.63
N ALA A 194 2.38 -9.25 -0.23
CA ALA A 194 3.13 -9.05 1.01
C ALA A 194 3.87 -7.70 1.03
N LYS A 195 4.45 -7.28 -0.10
CA LYS A 195 5.10 -5.97 -0.26
C LYS A 195 4.11 -4.83 -0.06
N SER A 196 2.93 -4.93 -0.65
CA SER A 196 1.84 -3.95 -0.49
C SER A 196 1.42 -3.77 0.96
N LEU A 197 1.42 -4.86 1.73
CA LEU A 197 1.10 -4.86 3.16
C LEU A 197 2.30 -4.52 4.07
N GLY A 198 3.49 -4.33 3.51
CA GLY A 198 4.70 -4.05 4.27
C GLY A 198 5.28 -5.24 5.04
N VAL A 199 4.90 -6.47 4.72
CA VAL A 199 5.30 -7.70 5.43
C VAL A 199 6.17 -8.64 4.58
N HIS A 200 6.67 -8.18 3.44
CA HIS A 200 7.44 -9.00 2.50
C HIS A 200 8.78 -9.50 3.04
N GLU A 201 9.31 -8.89 4.10
CA GLU A 201 10.48 -9.41 4.83
C GLU A 201 10.12 -10.61 5.72
N GLN A 202 8.83 -10.81 6.00
CA GLN A 202 8.32 -11.85 6.90
C GLN A 202 7.64 -12.99 6.14
N THR A 203 7.02 -12.72 4.99
CA THR A 203 6.27 -13.69 4.20
C THR A 203 6.22 -13.31 2.71
N GLY A 204 5.52 -14.11 1.89
CA GLY A 204 5.27 -13.85 0.46
C GLY A 204 6.31 -14.46 -0.47
N SER A 205 7.38 -15.06 0.04
CA SER A 205 8.38 -15.83 -0.71
C SER A 205 8.93 -16.97 0.14
N ILE A 206 9.41 -18.02 -0.52
CA ILE A 206 10.03 -19.18 0.13
C ILE A 206 11.52 -18.89 0.32
N GLU A 207 11.86 -18.35 1.48
CA GLU A 207 13.21 -17.96 1.85
C GLU A 207 13.49 -18.34 3.31
N SER A 208 14.77 -18.67 3.61
CA SER A 208 15.16 -18.98 4.99
C SER A 208 14.92 -17.79 5.92
N GLY A 209 14.25 -18.06 7.05
CA GLY A 209 13.93 -17.04 8.05
C GLY A 209 12.54 -16.39 7.89
N LYS A 210 11.85 -16.64 6.79
CA LYS A 210 10.45 -16.20 6.60
C LYS A 210 9.45 -17.22 7.14
N MET A 211 8.21 -16.76 7.33
CA MET A 211 7.10 -17.62 7.73
C MET A 211 6.85 -18.69 6.66
N ALA A 212 6.49 -19.88 7.12
CA ALA A 212 6.21 -21.02 6.24
C ALA A 212 4.76 -21.00 5.74
N ASP A 213 4.30 -19.87 5.19
CA ASP A 213 3.01 -19.76 4.52
C ASP A 213 3.12 -20.41 3.14
N VAL A 214 2.94 -21.73 3.08
CA VAL A 214 3.21 -22.54 1.88
C VAL A 214 1.95 -23.32 1.48
N VAL A 215 1.68 -23.31 0.17
CA VAL A 215 0.61 -24.11 -0.44
C VAL A 215 1.22 -25.18 -1.34
N LEU A 216 0.91 -26.45 -1.05
CA LEU A 216 1.27 -27.57 -1.91
C LEU A 216 0.13 -27.86 -2.89
N TRP A 217 0.44 -27.80 -4.18
CA TRP A 217 -0.50 -28.06 -5.26
C TRP A 217 -0.29 -29.43 -5.87
N ASN A 218 -1.37 -30.05 -6.42
CA ASN A 218 -1.29 -31.33 -7.12
C ASN A 218 -0.64 -31.21 -8.52
N GLN A 219 -0.56 -29.99 -9.07
CA GLN A 219 0.04 -29.67 -10.37
C GLN A 219 0.30 -28.15 -10.45
N ASP A 220 0.66 -27.64 -11.63
CA ASP A 220 0.90 -26.20 -11.87
C ASP A 220 -0.26 -25.36 -11.33
N PRO A 221 0.00 -24.43 -10.36
CA PRO A 221 -1.04 -23.60 -9.76
C PRO A 221 -1.84 -22.75 -10.77
N PHE A 222 -1.28 -22.45 -11.94
CA PHE A 222 -1.96 -21.70 -13.00
C PHE A 222 -2.92 -22.54 -13.84
N SER A 223 -2.97 -23.85 -13.63
CA SER A 223 -3.96 -24.72 -14.26
C SER A 223 -5.34 -24.55 -13.61
N VAL A 224 -6.39 -24.51 -14.42
CA VAL A 224 -7.79 -24.56 -13.94
C VAL A 224 -8.14 -25.86 -13.20
N TYR A 225 -7.31 -26.89 -13.36
CA TYR A 225 -7.46 -28.18 -12.67
C TYR A 225 -6.62 -28.28 -11.40
N ALA A 226 -5.81 -27.26 -11.10
CA ALA A 226 -4.99 -27.25 -9.90
C ALA A 226 -5.85 -27.22 -8.64
N LYS A 227 -5.45 -28.02 -7.67
CA LYS A 227 -6.09 -28.08 -6.33
C LYS A 227 -5.03 -27.96 -5.25
N PRO A 228 -5.24 -27.12 -4.24
CA PRO A 228 -4.38 -27.12 -3.07
C PRO A 228 -4.56 -28.44 -2.33
N MET A 229 -3.46 -29.13 -2.08
CA MET A 229 -3.44 -30.41 -1.37
C MET A 229 -3.18 -30.21 0.12
N GLN A 230 -2.31 -29.25 0.47
CA GLN A 230 -1.99 -28.87 1.82
C GLN A 230 -1.67 -27.38 1.89
N VAL A 231 -2.01 -26.76 3.03
CA VAL A 231 -1.72 -25.35 3.35
C VAL A 231 -1.07 -25.33 4.72
N TYR A 232 0.06 -24.69 4.83
CA TYR A 232 0.84 -24.54 6.06
C TYR A 232 0.85 -23.10 6.54
#